data_25d6426c8530a0e1e13a26d727fe7f96
#
_entry.id   25d6426c8530a0e1e13a26d727fe7f96
#
_cell.length_a   1.000
_cell.length_b   1.000
_cell.length_c   1.000
_cell.angle_alpha   90.00
_cell.angle_beta   90.00
_cell.angle_gamma   90.00
#
_symmetry.space_group_name_H-M   'P 1'
#
loop_
_entity.id
_entity.type
_entity.pdbx_description
1 polymer ?
#
loop_
_entity_poly.entity_id
_entity_poly.type
_entity_poly.pdbx_seq_one_letter_code
_entity_poly.pdbx_strand_id
1 'polypeptide(L)'
;MNKKKIALVVDIENWAFDIEAKLLKKKLGDYYDVDVFCASNKKYNNDLYLILEDLKDYDLIHFFWRKLLIQLDNDELKNKLKEKGIDYKDKLSTGIYDHLFVDEENINLYKNVFNDYVKSYYTCSKKLEDIYNNISVYKKPWGTIHDTYDNNLYSGGNKSRYLNKTNNDPLIIGWVGNSKWNIKYQDFKGFHSILTPVLDELISEGYKIEKNYADKNIIFRTNEEMPDYYQQIDICIIVSTLEGTPRPIIEGMASGVAIITTDVGIASEVLGPKQKEFILGSRDNGNNDEEIRRILKEKIKLIYNNRDILRELSLENYEYAKNNDIDHLYLEYKKYFDDFFDK
;
A
#
# COMPACT_ATOMS: atom_id res chain seq x y z
N MET A 1 22.83 -4.28 -27.10
CA MET A 1 22.90 -3.06 -26.26
C MET A 1 23.00 -3.52 -24.82
N ASN A 2 23.83 -2.85 -23.99
CA ASN A 2 23.83 -3.15 -22.55
C ASN A 2 22.48 -2.73 -21.96
N LYS A 3 21.93 -3.54 -21.04
CA LYS A 3 20.69 -3.18 -20.33
C LYS A 3 20.94 -1.92 -19.51
N LYS A 4 19.91 -1.08 -19.37
CA LYS A 4 19.93 0.05 -18.45
C LYS A 4 19.98 -0.45 -17.01
N LYS A 5 20.74 0.23 -16.16
CA LYS A 5 20.88 -0.09 -14.74
C LYS A 5 19.89 0.69 -13.88
N ILE A 6 19.07 -0.01 -13.12
CA ILE A 6 18.06 0.59 -12.23
C ILE A 6 18.34 0.20 -10.79
N ALA A 7 18.49 1.19 -9.92
CA ALA A 7 18.54 1.00 -8.47
C ALA A 7 17.15 1.28 -7.86
N LEU A 8 16.59 0.31 -7.17
CA LEU A 8 15.37 0.44 -6.38
C LEU A 8 15.75 0.65 -4.91
N VAL A 9 15.55 1.87 -4.39
CA VAL A 9 15.92 2.22 -3.01
C VAL A 9 14.70 2.19 -2.12
N VAL A 10 14.70 1.25 -1.16
CA VAL A 10 13.64 1.03 -0.17
C VAL A 10 14.07 1.55 1.20
N ASP A 11 13.11 1.74 2.10
CA ASP A 11 13.35 2.26 3.46
C ASP A 11 13.84 1.19 4.43
N ILE A 12 13.09 0.10 4.59
CA ILE A 12 13.31 -0.95 5.60
C ILE A 12 13.21 -2.34 4.96
N GLU A 13 14.15 -3.21 5.27
CA GLU A 13 14.14 -4.61 4.81
C GLU A 13 12.92 -5.38 5.32
N ASN A 14 12.39 -6.24 4.45
CA ASN A 14 11.22 -7.10 4.69
C ASN A 14 9.92 -6.34 5.02
N TRP A 15 9.83 -5.05 4.65
CA TRP A 15 8.62 -4.26 4.68
C TRP A 15 8.02 -4.11 3.27
N ALA A 16 6.88 -3.43 3.18
CA ALA A 16 6.07 -3.34 1.96
C ALA A 16 6.90 -2.96 0.72
N PHE A 17 7.73 -1.91 0.81
CA PHE A 17 8.54 -1.45 -0.32
C PHE A 17 9.64 -2.43 -0.72
N ASP A 18 10.24 -3.13 0.24
CA ASP A 18 11.26 -4.13 -0.05
C ASP A 18 10.66 -5.37 -0.74
N ILE A 19 9.47 -5.79 -0.30
CA ILE A 19 8.72 -6.88 -0.95
C ILE A 19 8.40 -6.48 -2.40
N GLU A 20 7.84 -5.30 -2.61
CA GLU A 20 7.52 -4.76 -3.94
C GLU A 20 8.75 -4.68 -4.84
N ALA A 21 9.85 -4.10 -4.34
CA ALA A 21 11.09 -3.95 -5.09
C ALA A 21 11.71 -5.31 -5.49
N LYS A 22 11.65 -6.31 -4.62
CA LYS A 22 12.13 -7.68 -4.92
C LYS A 22 11.29 -8.35 -6.00
N LEU A 23 9.97 -8.18 -5.97
CA LEU A 23 9.08 -8.67 -7.02
C LEU A 23 9.38 -7.99 -8.37
N LEU A 24 9.53 -6.67 -8.37
CA LEU A 24 9.90 -5.89 -9.56
C LEU A 24 11.27 -6.30 -10.11
N LYS A 25 12.29 -6.46 -9.26
CA LYS A 25 13.62 -6.96 -9.68
C LYS A 25 13.49 -8.26 -10.44
N LYS A 26 12.68 -9.21 -9.93
CA LYS A 26 12.47 -10.52 -10.57
C LYS A 26 11.80 -10.40 -11.95
N LYS A 27 10.80 -9.52 -12.10
CA LYS A 27 10.03 -9.38 -13.35
C LYS A 27 10.70 -8.47 -14.37
N LEU A 28 11.38 -7.44 -13.93
CA LEU A 28 12.04 -6.47 -14.82
C LEU A 28 13.46 -6.91 -15.23
N GLY A 29 14.02 -7.96 -14.62
CA GLY A 29 15.36 -8.45 -14.92
C GLY A 29 15.59 -8.89 -16.36
N ASP A 30 14.54 -9.22 -17.11
CA ASP A 30 14.65 -9.50 -18.55
C ASP A 30 14.91 -8.23 -19.39
N TYR A 31 14.49 -7.06 -18.91
CA TYR A 31 14.54 -5.78 -19.62
C TYR A 31 15.69 -4.88 -19.15
N TYR A 32 15.94 -4.86 -17.84
CA TYR A 32 16.90 -3.98 -17.17
C TYR A 32 17.86 -4.78 -16.27
N ASP A 33 18.96 -4.16 -15.88
CA ASP A 33 19.82 -4.62 -14.79
C ASP A 33 19.32 -3.95 -13.49
N VAL A 34 18.57 -4.68 -12.66
CA VAL A 34 17.84 -4.13 -11.51
C VAL A 34 18.45 -4.61 -10.19
N ASP A 35 18.78 -3.67 -9.32
CA ASP A 35 19.21 -3.95 -7.95
C ASP A 35 18.37 -3.26 -6.90
N VAL A 36 18.26 -3.91 -5.71
CA VAL A 36 17.51 -3.39 -4.56
C VAL A 36 18.47 -2.99 -3.47
N PHE A 37 18.29 -1.79 -2.92
CA PHE A 37 19.10 -1.21 -1.86
C PHE A 37 18.22 -0.76 -0.71
N CYS A 38 18.61 -1.09 0.53
CA CYS A 38 17.88 -0.65 1.73
C CYS A 38 18.59 0.53 2.36
N ALA A 39 17.91 1.68 2.43
CA ALA A 39 18.46 2.92 2.96
C ALA A 39 18.78 2.87 4.45
N SER A 40 17.98 2.13 5.25
CA SER A 40 18.19 2.02 6.70
C SER A 40 19.23 0.99 7.11
N ASN A 41 19.86 0.27 6.17
CA ASN A 41 20.89 -0.70 6.52
C ASN A 41 22.13 0.00 7.15
N LYS A 42 23.00 -0.79 7.81
CA LYS A 42 24.19 -0.26 8.51
C LYS A 42 25.17 0.49 7.59
N LYS A 43 25.18 0.18 6.30
CA LYS A 43 26.06 0.82 5.32
C LYS A 43 25.66 2.27 5.07
N TYR A 44 24.36 2.50 4.90
CA TYR A 44 23.82 3.81 4.51
C TYR A 44 23.26 4.60 5.68
N ASN A 45 22.63 3.94 6.65
CA ASN A 45 22.01 4.59 7.81
C ASN A 45 21.15 5.82 7.44
N ASN A 46 20.40 5.72 6.33
CA ASN A 46 19.60 6.80 5.73
C ASN A 46 20.40 8.04 5.31
N ASP A 47 21.71 7.94 5.08
CA ASP A 47 22.54 9.00 4.54
C ASP A 47 22.48 9.00 3.02
N LEU A 48 21.86 10.03 2.45
CA LEU A 48 21.66 10.14 1.01
C LEU A 48 22.98 10.27 0.24
N TYR A 49 24.03 10.91 0.84
CA TYR A 49 25.33 10.97 0.21
C TYR A 49 25.92 9.58 -0.05
N LEU A 50 25.91 8.72 0.97
CA LEU A 50 26.45 7.36 0.85
C LEU A 50 25.67 6.54 -0.18
N ILE A 51 24.35 6.71 -0.24
CA ILE A 51 23.49 6.06 -1.22
C ILE A 51 23.87 6.52 -2.63
N LEU A 52 23.92 7.83 -2.89
CA LEU A 52 24.20 8.37 -4.22
C LEU A 52 25.65 8.10 -4.68
N GLU A 53 26.62 8.08 -3.74
CA GLU A 53 28.02 7.70 -4.04
C GLU A 53 28.12 6.25 -4.54
N ASP A 54 27.40 5.34 -3.90
CA ASP A 54 27.37 3.92 -4.26
C ASP A 54 26.62 3.67 -5.57
N LEU A 55 25.59 4.45 -5.83
CA LEU A 55 24.68 4.30 -6.98
C LEU A 55 25.01 5.22 -8.17
N LYS A 56 26.16 5.91 -8.17
CA LYS A 56 26.52 6.89 -9.21
C LYS A 56 26.53 6.35 -10.65
N ASP A 57 26.78 5.05 -10.80
CA ASP A 57 26.88 4.38 -12.12
C ASP A 57 25.55 3.76 -12.59
N TYR A 58 24.45 4.00 -11.84
CA TYR A 58 23.11 3.63 -12.27
C TYR A 58 22.52 4.69 -13.22
N ASP A 59 21.71 4.23 -14.17
CA ASP A 59 21.00 5.09 -15.12
C ASP A 59 19.73 5.70 -14.51
N LEU A 60 19.09 4.97 -13.59
CA LEU A 60 17.92 5.39 -12.81
C LEU A 60 18.05 4.94 -11.38
N ILE A 61 17.73 5.84 -10.44
CA ILE A 61 17.66 5.56 -9.00
C ILE A 61 16.24 5.90 -8.54
N HIS A 62 15.44 4.89 -8.28
CA HIS A 62 14.06 5.05 -7.84
C HIS A 62 13.95 4.92 -6.32
N PHE A 63 13.47 5.96 -5.65
CA PHE A 63 13.23 5.98 -4.21
C PHE A 63 11.76 5.69 -3.93
N PHE A 64 11.47 4.57 -3.28
CA PHE A 64 10.12 4.30 -2.78
C PHE A 64 9.73 5.28 -1.68
N TRP A 65 10.67 5.73 -0.86
CA TRP A 65 10.41 6.69 0.20
C TRP A 65 11.04 8.06 -0.08
N ARG A 66 10.22 8.97 -0.62
CA ARG A 66 10.63 10.32 -1.06
C ARG A 66 11.26 11.21 0.01
N LYS A 67 11.01 10.92 1.30
CA LYS A 67 11.51 11.75 2.40
C LYS A 67 13.03 11.88 2.43
N LEU A 68 13.75 10.85 1.97
CA LEU A 68 15.21 10.90 1.88
C LEU A 68 15.71 12.01 0.94
N LEU A 69 14.95 12.31 -0.10
CA LEU A 69 15.33 13.29 -1.12
C LEU A 69 15.33 14.74 -0.61
N ILE A 70 14.68 15.04 0.54
CA ILE A 70 14.73 16.35 1.17
C ILE A 70 16.17 16.71 1.59
N GLN A 71 17.03 15.73 1.86
CA GLN A 71 18.43 15.98 2.19
C GLN A 71 19.16 16.76 1.07
N LEU A 72 18.67 16.71 -0.17
CA LEU A 72 19.21 17.50 -1.28
C LEU A 72 18.97 19.02 -1.13
N ASP A 73 18.13 19.48 -0.21
CA ASP A 73 18.03 20.91 0.11
C ASP A 73 19.26 21.44 0.86
N ASN A 74 20.11 20.54 1.39
CA ASN A 74 21.36 20.92 2.06
C ASN A 74 22.46 21.24 1.03
N ASP A 75 22.94 22.49 1.02
CA ASP A 75 23.97 22.95 0.09
C ASP A 75 25.34 22.30 0.34
N GLU A 76 25.65 21.91 1.58
CA GLU A 76 26.88 21.17 1.89
C GLU A 76 26.86 19.80 1.21
N LEU A 77 25.73 19.11 1.25
CA LEU A 77 25.57 17.83 0.55
C LEU A 77 25.72 18.02 -0.96
N LYS A 78 25.07 19.02 -1.56
CA LYS A 78 25.18 19.30 -3.01
C LYS A 78 26.63 19.58 -3.41
N ASN A 79 27.35 20.39 -2.62
CA ASN A 79 28.76 20.71 -2.88
C ASN A 79 29.64 19.46 -2.79
N LYS A 80 29.42 18.62 -1.77
CA LYS A 80 30.16 17.35 -1.60
C LYS A 80 29.93 16.41 -2.77
N LEU A 81 28.67 16.25 -3.24
CA LEU A 81 28.36 15.44 -4.40
C LEU A 81 29.06 15.96 -5.66
N LYS A 82 29.04 17.28 -5.87
CA LYS A 82 29.71 17.94 -7.00
C LYS A 82 31.23 17.75 -6.98
N GLU A 83 31.88 17.94 -5.82
CA GLU A 83 33.32 17.72 -5.64
C GLU A 83 33.75 16.29 -5.95
N LYS A 84 32.89 15.31 -5.66
CA LYS A 84 33.12 13.89 -5.96
C LYS A 84 32.71 13.51 -7.39
N GLY A 85 32.23 14.43 -8.19
CA GLY A 85 31.75 14.16 -9.54
C GLY A 85 30.52 13.23 -9.61
N ILE A 86 29.71 13.22 -8.55
CA ILE A 86 28.49 12.40 -8.48
C ILE A 86 27.38 13.21 -9.11
N ASP A 87 26.99 12.82 -10.32
CA ASP A 87 25.87 13.40 -11.04
C ASP A 87 24.62 12.55 -10.82
N TYR A 88 23.64 13.14 -10.13
CA TYR A 88 22.32 12.55 -9.88
C TYR A 88 21.22 13.24 -10.71
N LYS A 89 21.57 14.30 -11.41
CA LYS A 89 20.62 15.06 -12.22
C LYS A 89 20.05 14.14 -13.29
N ASP A 90 18.74 14.23 -13.48
CA ASP A 90 17.98 13.40 -14.44
C ASP A 90 18.02 11.86 -14.19
N LYS A 91 18.54 11.43 -13.02
CA LYS A 91 18.59 10.01 -12.64
C LYS A 91 17.57 9.63 -11.54
N LEU A 92 17.03 10.62 -10.80
CA LEU A 92 16.17 10.33 -9.65
C LEU A 92 14.71 10.24 -10.05
N SER A 93 14.04 9.29 -9.42
CA SER A 93 12.60 9.09 -9.52
C SER A 93 12.03 8.68 -8.15
N THR A 94 10.71 8.89 -7.94
CA THR A 94 10.05 8.45 -6.71
C THR A 94 8.59 8.08 -6.95
N GLY A 95 8.00 7.37 -5.98
CA GLY A 95 6.57 7.09 -5.90
C GLY A 95 5.90 7.82 -4.73
N ILE A 96 4.59 8.02 -4.82
CA ILE A 96 3.73 8.58 -3.77
C ILE A 96 2.81 7.48 -3.26
N TYR A 97 2.99 7.10 -1.99
CA TYR A 97 2.32 5.95 -1.38
C TYR A 97 1.48 6.30 -0.15
N ASP A 98 1.32 7.58 0.17
CA ASP A 98 0.59 8.04 1.34
C ASP A 98 -0.03 9.42 1.12
N HIS A 99 -1.02 9.76 1.95
CA HIS A 99 -1.67 11.07 2.00
C HIS A 99 -0.97 12.04 2.97
N LEU A 100 0.19 11.66 3.52
CA LEU A 100 0.98 12.53 4.36
C LEU A 100 1.59 13.64 3.50
N PHE A 101 1.93 14.75 4.13
CA PHE A 101 2.68 15.83 3.46
C PHE A 101 1.89 16.56 2.36
N VAL A 102 0.57 16.70 2.51
CA VAL A 102 -0.31 17.47 1.60
C VAL A 102 -0.86 18.76 2.22
N ASP A 103 -0.44 19.08 3.44
CA ASP A 103 -0.65 20.41 4.05
C ASP A 103 0.36 21.44 3.49
N GLU A 104 0.07 22.72 3.70
CA GLU A 104 0.85 23.83 3.12
C GLU A 104 2.35 23.80 3.50
N GLU A 105 2.66 23.45 4.75
CA GLU A 105 4.05 23.35 5.23
C GLU A 105 4.81 22.26 4.49
N ASN A 106 4.23 21.08 4.42
CA ASN A 106 4.82 19.94 3.72
C ASN A 106 4.87 20.16 2.20
N ILE A 107 3.85 20.79 1.60
CA ILE A 107 3.89 21.15 0.18
C ILE A 107 5.11 22.02 -0.12
N ASN A 108 5.41 23.02 0.71
CA ASN A 108 6.57 23.86 0.55
C ASN A 108 7.88 23.08 0.76
N LEU A 109 7.93 22.18 1.75
CA LEU A 109 9.10 21.36 2.06
C LEU A 109 9.49 20.42 0.90
N TYR A 110 8.50 19.85 0.21
CA TYR A 110 8.74 18.90 -0.89
C TYR A 110 8.82 19.55 -2.28
N LYS A 111 8.66 20.89 -2.38
CA LYS A 111 8.62 21.58 -3.66
C LYS A 111 9.83 21.30 -4.54
N ASN A 112 11.03 21.40 -3.97
CA ASN A 112 12.27 21.18 -4.71
C ASN A 112 12.43 19.70 -5.10
N VAL A 113 11.95 18.76 -4.24
CA VAL A 113 11.98 17.33 -4.57
C VAL A 113 11.25 17.06 -5.88
N PHE A 114 10.03 17.57 -6.03
CA PHE A 114 9.22 17.30 -7.21
C PHE A 114 9.60 18.13 -8.44
N ASN A 115 10.11 19.35 -8.25
CA ASN A 115 10.42 20.24 -9.38
C ASN A 115 11.86 20.13 -9.88
N ASP A 116 12.81 19.94 -8.96
CA ASP A 116 14.23 20.15 -9.26
C ASP A 116 15.05 18.86 -9.14
N TYR A 117 14.68 17.92 -8.22
CA TYR A 117 15.52 16.76 -7.93
C TYR A 117 15.07 15.50 -8.67
N VAL A 118 13.77 15.20 -8.73
CA VAL A 118 13.30 14.03 -9.48
C VAL A 118 12.95 14.40 -10.92
N LYS A 119 13.41 13.59 -11.85
CA LYS A 119 13.03 13.72 -13.26
C LYS A 119 11.56 13.40 -13.47
N SER A 120 11.05 12.37 -12.78
CA SER A 120 9.66 11.91 -12.85
C SER A 120 9.22 11.29 -11.53
N TYR A 121 7.91 11.27 -11.28
CA TYR A 121 7.31 10.54 -10.18
C TYR A 121 5.90 10.06 -10.54
N TYR A 122 5.40 9.04 -9.85
CA TYR A 122 4.05 8.50 -10.00
C TYR A 122 3.32 8.41 -8.66
N THR A 123 2.05 8.09 -8.68
CA THR A 123 1.22 7.88 -7.48
C THR A 123 0.68 6.45 -7.42
N CYS A 124 0.47 5.89 -6.24
CA CYS A 124 -0.05 4.53 -6.11
C CYS A 124 -1.57 4.41 -6.23
N SER A 125 -2.29 5.53 -6.38
CA SER A 125 -3.74 5.54 -6.59
C SER A 125 -4.18 6.77 -7.37
N LYS A 126 -5.33 6.68 -8.07
CA LYS A 126 -5.97 7.82 -8.74
C LYS A 126 -6.32 8.93 -7.75
N LYS A 127 -6.75 8.55 -6.56
CA LYS A 127 -7.04 9.50 -5.47
C LYS A 127 -5.83 10.38 -5.15
N LEU A 128 -4.64 9.78 -5.06
CA LEU A 128 -3.39 10.52 -4.87
C LEU A 128 -2.98 11.29 -6.13
N GLU A 129 -3.18 10.72 -7.32
CA GLU A 129 -2.92 11.44 -8.57
C GLU A 129 -3.73 12.73 -8.66
N ASP A 130 -5.02 12.67 -8.30
CA ASP A 130 -5.90 13.85 -8.28
C ASP A 130 -5.44 14.89 -7.26
N ILE A 131 -5.05 14.47 -6.06
CA ILE A 131 -4.51 15.36 -5.03
C ILE A 131 -3.25 16.06 -5.56
N TYR A 132 -2.27 15.31 -6.05
CA TYR A 132 -1.01 15.86 -6.53
C TYR A 132 -1.16 16.68 -7.82
N ASN A 133 -2.12 16.35 -8.67
CA ASN A 133 -2.49 17.17 -9.82
C ASN A 133 -3.08 18.55 -9.43
N ASN A 134 -3.68 18.65 -8.27
CA ASN A 134 -4.25 19.91 -7.76
C ASN A 134 -3.23 20.77 -6.99
N ILE A 135 -2.05 20.25 -6.66
CA ILE A 135 -0.96 21.04 -6.07
C ILE A 135 -0.28 21.84 -7.18
N SER A 136 -0.62 23.13 -7.27
CA SER A 136 -0.20 23.99 -8.40
C SER A 136 1.31 24.23 -8.47
N VAL A 137 2.02 24.11 -7.33
CA VAL A 137 3.46 24.35 -7.22
C VAL A 137 4.31 23.12 -7.55
N TYR A 138 3.70 21.96 -7.79
CA TYR A 138 4.41 20.74 -8.15
C TYR A 138 4.37 20.47 -9.65
N LYS A 139 5.44 19.87 -10.19
CA LYS A 139 5.39 19.14 -11.45
C LYS A 139 4.32 18.06 -11.35
N LYS A 140 3.58 17.82 -12.43
CA LYS A 140 2.53 16.79 -12.43
C LYS A 140 3.13 15.39 -12.35
N PRO A 141 2.46 14.44 -11.66
CA PRO A 141 2.86 13.04 -11.69
C PRO A 141 2.80 12.46 -13.10
N TRP A 142 3.58 11.43 -13.36
CA TRP A 142 3.52 10.68 -14.63
C TRP A 142 2.15 9.99 -14.80
N GLY A 143 1.56 9.54 -13.74
CA GLY A 143 0.29 8.84 -13.67
C GLY A 143 0.17 8.00 -12.42
N THR A 144 -0.67 6.97 -12.46
CA THR A 144 -0.88 6.03 -11.35
C THR A 144 -0.30 4.66 -11.68
N ILE A 145 0.40 4.05 -10.73
CA ILE A 145 0.81 2.64 -10.74
C ILE A 145 0.41 2.07 -9.38
N HIS A 146 -0.51 1.11 -9.36
CA HIS A 146 -0.92 0.46 -8.12
C HIS A 146 0.19 -0.43 -7.54
N ASP A 147 0.17 -0.63 -6.23
CA ASP A 147 1.01 -1.65 -5.60
C ASP A 147 0.52 -3.04 -5.97
N THR A 148 1.42 -4.01 -5.91
CA THR A 148 1.16 -5.37 -6.35
C THR A 148 1.30 -6.40 -5.22
N TYR A 149 0.90 -7.64 -5.49
CA TYR A 149 1.14 -8.80 -4.63
C TYR A 149 1.80 -9.94 -5.43
N ASP A 150 2.45 -10.86 -4.72
CA ASP A 150 3.02 -12.08 -5.32
C ASP A 150 1.91 -13.12 -5.52
N ASN A 151 1.48 -13.30 -6.78
CA ASN A 151 0.48 -14.28 -7.13
C ASN A 151 0.90 -15.74 -6.87
N ASN A 152 2.21 -16.04 -6.79
CA ASN A 152 2.68 -17.37 -6.40
C ASN A 152 2.45 -17.62 -4.91
N LEU A 153 2.65 -16.58 -4.08
CA LEU A 153 2.43 -16.65 -2.63
C LEU A 153 0.94 -16.79 -2.30
N TYR A 154 0.06 -16.06 -3.01
CA TYR A 154 -1.38 -16.03 -2.77
C TYR A 154 -2.21 -16.93 -3.70
N SER A 155 -1.54 -17.81 -4.50
CA SER A 155 -2.22 -18.66 -5.51
C SER A 155 -3.10 -19.77 -4.94
N GLY A 156 -2.94 -20.11 -3.67
CA GLY A 156 -3.56 -21.28 -3.03
C GLY A 156 -4.94 -21.05 -2.43
N GLY A 157 -5.63 -19.95 -2.74
CA GLY A 157 -6.93 -19.62 -2.15
C GLY A 157 -7.97 -20.73 -2.36
N ASN A 158 -8.61 -21.17 -1.27
CA ASN A 158 -9.64 -22.21 -1.30
C ASN A 158 -10.98 -21.63 -1.78
N LYS A 159 -11.24 -21.67 -3.08
CA LYS A 159 -12.50 -21.19 -3.69
C LYS A 159 -13.76 -21.89 -3.17
N SER A 160 -13.62 -23.07 -2.54
CA SER A 160 -14.74 -23.81 -1.97
C SER A 160 -14.98 -23.54 -0.48
N ARG A 161 -14.19 -22.67 0.13
CA ARG A 161 -14.17 -22.44 1.60
C ARG A 161 -15.53 -22.06 2.19
N TYR A 162 -16.39 -21.42 1.41
CA TYR A 162 -17.71 -20.97 1.87
C TYR A 162 -18.88 -21.87 1.42
N LEU A 163 -18.62 -22.98 0.69
CA LEU A 163 -19.68 -23.84 0.16
C LEU A 163 -20.53 -24.49 1.26
N ASN A 164 -19.91 -24.77 2.42
CA ASN A 164 -20.57 -25.43 3.54
C ASN A 164 -20.74 -24.51 4.76
N LYS A 165 -20.43 -23.22 4.65
CA LYS A 165 -20.56 -22.29 5.76
C LYS A 165 -22.00 -21.89 5.96
N THR A 166 -22.52 -22.10 7.18
CA THR A 166 -23.91 -21.84 7.55
C THR A 166 -24.03 -20.69 8.54
N ASN A 167 -25.24 -20.21 8.78
CA ASN A 167 -25.50 -19.19 9.80
C ASN A 167 -25.22 -19.68 11.23
N ASN A 168 -25.02 -20.99 11.45
CA ASN A 168 -24.67 -21.56 12.74
C ASN A 168 -23.17 -21.47 13.05
N ASP A 169 -22.35 -21.32 12.01
CA ASP A 169 -20.90 -21.18 12.16
C ASP A 169 -20.54 -19.76 12.61
N PRO A 170 -19.48 -19.58 13.43
CA PRO A 170 -19.02 -18.24 13.75
C PRO A 170 -18.57 -17.49 12.50
N LEU A 171 -18.75 -16.17 12.51
CA LEU A 171 -18.18 -15.28 11.52
C LEU A 171 -16.81 -14.80 12.00
N ILE A 172 -15.75 -15.16 11.29
CA ILE A 172 -14.38 -14.84 11.70
C ILE A 172 -13.96 -13.50 11.08
N ILE A 173 -13.80 -12.49 11.92
CA ILE A 173 -13.43 -11.16 11.51
C ILE A 173 -11.93 -10.92 11.70
N GLY A 174 -11.26 -10.61 10.60
CA GLY A 174 -9.85 -10.26 10.54
C GLY A 174 -9.60 -8.77 10.51
N TRP A 175 -8.43 -8.39 10.97
CA TRP A 175 -7.84 -7.05 10.82
C TRP A 175 -6.33 -7.20 10.74
N VAL A 176 -5.70 -6.38 9.87
CA VAL A 176 -4.25 -6.40 9.65
C VAL A 176 -3.69 -5.01 9.85
N GLY A 177 -2.69 -4.87 10.71
CA GLY A 177 -2.06 -3.58 10.87
C GLY A 177 -1.22 -3.42 12.14
N ASN A 178 -1.04 -2.17 12.54
CA ASN A 178 -0.41 -1.75 13.77
C ASN A 178 -1.40 -0.89 14.57
N SER A 179 -2.07 -1.48 15.56
CA SER A 179 -3.09 -0.82 16.39
C SER A 179 -2.56 0.36 17.21
N LYS A 180 -1.23 0.45 17.37
CA LYS A 180 -0.57 1.55 18.11
C LYS A 180 0.02 2.63 17.19
N TRP A 181 -0.17 2.51 15.86
CA TRP A 181 0.39 3.48 14.93
C TRP A 181 -0.22 4.87 15.14
N ASN A 182 0.61 5.83 15.52
CA ASN A 182 0.23 7.23 15.77
C ASN A 182 -0.94 7.44 16.77
N ILE A 183 -1.29 6.44 17.57
CA ILE A 183 -2.45 6.48 18.50
C ILE A 183 -2.40 7.66 19.48
N LYS A 184 -1.21 8.21 19.74
CA LYS A 184 -1.06 9.41 20.59
C LYS A 184 -1.73 10.66 20.03
N TYR A 185 -1.91 10.70 18.70
CA TYR A 185 -2.54 11.82 18.00
C TYR A 185 -3.98 11.49 17.65
N GLN A 186 -4.20 10.34 17.02
CA GLN A 186 -5.50 9.88 16.57
C GLN A 186 -5.46 8.38 16.26
N ASP A 187 -6.59 7.69 16.36
CA ASP A 187 -6.74 6.32 15.86
C ASP A 187 -6.96 6.31 14.34
N PHE A 188 -5.88 6.57 13.59
CA PHE A 188 -5.93 6.60 12.12
C PHE A 188 -6.35 5.28 11.51
N LYS A 189 -6.08 4.15 12.19
CA LYS A 189 -6.46 2.81 11.71
C LYS A 189 -7.89 2.42 12.08
N GLY A 190 -8.56 3.19 12.95
CA GLY A 190 -9.92 2.92 13.39
C GLY A 190 -10.09 1.65 14.22
N PHE A 191 -9.00 1.06 14.68
CA PHE A 191 -9.03 -0.20 15.41
C PHE A 191 -9.75 -0.06 16.76
N HIS A 192 -9.41 0.97 17.52
CA HIS A 192 -9.97 1.22 18.85
C HIS A 192 -11.28 2.00 18.79
N SER A 193 -11.39 2.96 17.88
CA SER A 193 -12.55 3.86 17.82
C SER A 193 -13.72 3.29 17.02
N ILE A 194 -13.49 2.38 16.08
CA ILE A 194 -14.54 1.84 15.20
C ILE A 194 -14.65 0.33 15.31
N LEU A 195 -13.59 -0.42 14.96
CA LEU A 195 -13.67 -1.86 14.82
C LEU A 195 -14.03 -2.55 16.14
N THR A 196 -13.24 -2.30 17.18
CA THR A 196 -13.41 -2.97 18.49
C THR A 196 -14.80 -2.70 19.09
N PRO A 197 -15.30 -1.44 19.19
CA PRO A 197 -16.61 -1.17 19.73
C PRO A 197 -17.74 -1.86 18.97
N VAL A 198 -17.69 -1.85 17.62
CA VAL A 198 -18.72 -2.49 16.79
C VAL A 198 -18.78 -4.00 17.01
N LEU A 199 -17.61 -4.66 17.07
CA LEU A 199 -17.59 -6.11 17.28
C LEU A 199 -18.01 -6.49 18.70
N ASP A 200 -17.62 -5.72 19.72
CA ASP A 200 -18.04 -5.96 21.11
C ASP A 200 -19.55 -5.80 21.28
N GLU A 201 -20.14 -4.80 20.62
CA GLU A 201 -21.59 -4.59 20.61
C GLU A 201 -22.31 -5.77 19.94
N LEU A 202 -21.86 -6.20 18.75
CA LEU A 202 -22.47 -7.34 18.03
C LEU A 202 -22.38 -8.64 18.85
N ILE A 203 -21.24 -8.91 19.49
CA ILE A 203 -21.08 -10.07 20.35
C ILE A 203 -22.03 -9.99 21.56
N SER A 204 -22.21 -8.81 22.16
CA SER A 204 -23.15 -8.60 23.26
C SER A 204 -24.62 -8.78 22.85
N GLU A 205 -24.94 -8.50 21.58
CA GLU A 205 -26.26 -8.77 20.96
C GLU A 205 -26.48 -10.25 20.62
N GLY A 206 -25.49 -11.12 20.87
CA GLY A 206 -25.59 -12.57 20.67
C GLY A 206 -25.13 -13.07 19.29
N TYR A 207 -24.51 -12.23 18.47
CA TYR A 207 -23.91 -12.69 17.20
C TYR A 207 -22.66 -13.54 17.48
N LYS A 208 -22.55 -14.71 16.83
CA LYS A 208 -21.38 -15.59 16.93
C LYS A 208 -20.24 -15.01 16.06
N ILE A 209 -19.47 -14.13 16.63
CA ILE A 209 -18.31 -13.48 15.97
C ILE A 209 -17.03 -13.90 16.69
N GLU A 210 -16.05 -14.34 15.92
CA GLU A 210 -14.67 -14.57 16.38
C GLU A 210 -13.74 -13.51 15.80
N LYS A 211 -12.84 -13.00 16.65
CA LYS A 211 -11.84 -11.98 16.28
C LYS A 211 -10.50 -12.66 16.00
N ASN A 212 -9.94 -12.49 14.83
CA ASN A 212 -8.61 -13.01 14.47
C ASN A 212 -7.78 -11.87 13.84
N TYR A 213 -6.89 -11.27 14.60
CA TYR A 213 -6.14 -10.09 14.18
C TYR A 213 -4.69 -10.42 13.90
N ALA A 214 -4.15 -9.89 12.80
CA ALA A 214 -2.72 -9.79 12.51
C ALA A 214 -2.22 -8.39 12.94
N ASP A 215 -2.24 -8.15 14.26
CA ASP A 215 -1.73 -6.91 14.84
C ASP A 215 -0.23 -7.06 15.14
N LYS A 216 0.58 -6.20 14.50
CA LYS A 216 2.05 -6.17 14.70
C LYS A 216 2.46 -6.09 16.19
N ASN A 217 1.61 -5.53 17.06
CA ASN A 217 1.90 -5.39 18.49
C ASN A 217 1.59 -6.64 19.33
N ILE A 218 0.85 -7.60 18.75
CA ILE A 218 0.39 -8.81 19.46
C ILE A 218 1.04 -10.03 18.82
N ILE A 219 0.86 -10.21 17.50
CA ILE A 219 1.41 -11.34 16.75
C ILE A 219 2.00 -10.77 15.46
N PHE A 220 3.33 -10.67 15.40
CA PHE A 220 4.00 -10.36 14.15
C PHE A 220 3.91 -11.56 13.21
N ARG A 221 3.47 -11.32 11.97
CA ARG A 221 3.45 -12.31 10.89
C ARG A 221 4.36 -11.84 9.76
N THR A 222 5.15 -12.77 9.25
CA THR A 222 5.95 -12.51 8.04
C THR A 222 5.05 -12.48 6.81
N ASN A 223 5.57 -11.98 5.70
CA ASN A 223 4.82 -11.95 4.43
C ASN A 223 4.40 -13.36 3.98
N GLU A 224 5.26 -14.36 4.21
CA GLU A 224 5.02 -15.76 3.88
C GLU A 224 3.90 -16.41 4.72
N GLU A 225 3.66 -15.90 5.93
CA GLU A 225 2.61 -16.40 6.83
C GLU A 225 1.24 -15.73 6.57
N MET A 226 1.22 -14.63 5.83
CA MET A 226 -0.03 -13.88 5.58
C MET A 226 -1.07 -14.66 4.76
N PRO A 227 -0.72 -15.47 3.73
CA PRO A 227 -1.72 -16.27 3.03
C PRO A 227 -2.48 -17.23 3.96
N ASP A 228 -1.77 -17.91 4.87
CA ASP A 228 -2.38 -18.81 5.85
C ASP A 228 -3.28 -18.05 6.82
N TYR A 229 -2.90 -16.84 7.22
CA TYR A 229 -3.74 -15.97 8.03
C TYR A 229 -5.05 -15.61 7.30
N TYR A 230 -4.98 -15.19 6.04
CA TYR A 230 -6.19 -14.86 5.27
C TYR A 230 -7.11 -16.07 5.06
N GLN A 231 -6.57 -17.29 5.01
CA GLN A 231 -7.41 -18.49 4.96
C GLN A 231 -8.19 -18.76 6.26
N GLN A 232 -7.82 -18.14 7.38
CA GLN A 232 -8.46 -18.31 8.69
C GLN A 232 -9.57 -17.29 8.96
N ILE A 233 -9.72 -16.23 8.17
CA ILE A 233 -10.72 -15.18 8.36
C ILE A 233 -11.75 -15.16 7.25
N ASP A 234 -12.97 -14.74 7.55
CA ASP A 234 -14.07 -14.63 6.57
C ASP A 234 -14.16 -13.22 5.98
N ILE A 235 -13.94 -12.23 6.82
CA ILE A 235 -14.00 -10.81 6.46
C ILE A 235 -12.73 -10.13 6.96
N CYS A 236 -12.07 -9.36 6.10
CA CYS A 236 -11.01 -8.42 6.49
C CYS A 236 -11.61 -7.01 6.56
N ILE A 237 -11.48 -6.35 7.72
CA ILE A 237 -12.02 -5.00 7.93
C ILE A 237 -10.89 -3.98 7.94
N ILE A 238 -11.02 -2.93 7.12
CA ILE A 238 -10.09 -1.80 7.04
C ILE A 238 -10.88 -0.51 7.28
N VAL A 239 -10.74 0.11 8.44
CA VAL A 239 -11.48 1.33 8.81
C VAL A 239 -10.53 2.50 9.07
N SER A 240 -9.51 2.59 8.23
CA SER A 240 -8.51 3.66 8.29
C SER A 240 -9.10 5.00 7.79
N THR A 241 -8.51 6.11 8.26
CA THR A 241 -8.83 7.45 7.75
C THR A 241 -8.10 7.73 6.44
N LEU A 242 -6.84 7.39 6.37
CA LEU A 242 -5.94 7.66 5.24
C LEU A 242 -5.03 6.46 4.97
N GLU A 243 -4.95 6.06 3.72
CA GLU A 243 -4.03 5.04 3.19
C GLU A 243 -3.62 5.40 1.76
N GLY A 244 -2.46 4.97 1.34
CA GLY A 244 -2.11 4.92 -0.08
C GLY A 244 -2.63 3.62 -0.68
N THR A 245 -1.90 2.53 -0.46
CA THR A 245 -2.39 1.18 -0.74
C THR A 245 -2.50 0.42 0.57
N PRO A 246 -3.72 0.20 1.10
CA PRO A 246 -3.89 -0.73 2.20
C PRO A 246 -3.70 -2.16 1.66
N ARG A 247 -2.48 -2.69 1.79
CA ARG A 247 -2.13 -4.05 1.33
C ARG A 247 -3.16 -5.13 1.71
N PRO A 248 -3.80 -5.09 2.90
CA PRO A 248 -4.86 -6.05 3.24
C PRO A 248 -6.03 -6.09 2.25
N ILE A 249 -6.26 -5.06 1.45
CA ILE A 249 -7.27 -5.10 0.38
C ILE A 249 -6.82 -6.07 -0.72
N ILE A 250 -5.65 -5.84 -1.33
CA ILE A 250 -5.19 -6.66 -2.46
C ILE A 250 -4.85 -8.10 -2.04
N GLU A 251 -4.22 -8.27 -0.88
CA GLU A 251 -3.88 -9.58 -0.32
C GLU A 251 -5.13 -10.37 0.10
N GLY A 252 -6.09 -9.71 0.75
CA GLY A 252 -7.38 -10.30 1.11
C GLY A 252 -8.19 -10.70 -0.11
N MET A 253 -8.26 -9.85 -1.15
CA MET A 253 -8.89 -10.18 -2.43
C MET A 253 -8.23 -11.41 -3.07
N ALA A 254 -6.89 -11.43 -3.15
CA ALA A 254 -6.12 -12.55 -3.70
C ALA A 254 -6.35 -13.86 -2.93
N SER A 255 -6.68 -13.76 -1.64
CA SER A 255 -7.04 -14.90 -0.77
C SER A 255 -8.53 -15.21 -0.78
N GLY A 256 -9.37 -14.49 -1.52
CA GLY A 256 -10.82 -14.66 -1.59
C GLY A 256 -11.54 -14.31 -0.29
N VAL A 257 -10.99 -13.39 0.50
CA VAL A 257 -11.61 -12.87 1.73
C VAL A 257 -12.52 -11.70 1.38
N ALA A 258 -13.73 -11.66 1.97
CA ALA A 258 -14.58 -10.47 1.84
C ALA A 258 -13.94 -9.25 2.51
N ILE A 259 -14.04 -8.09 1.88
CA ILE A 259 -13.45 -6.85 2.38
C ILE A 259 -14.56 -5.88 2.83
N ILE A 260 -14.49 -5.36 4.05
CA ILE A 260 -15.27 -4.18 4.44
C ILE A 260 -14.28 -3.07 4.73
N THR A 261 -14.39 -1.96 4.02
CA THR A 261 -13.38 -0.91 4.10
C THR A 261 -14.02 0.48 4.07
N THR A 262 -13.38 1.45 4.71
CA THR A 262 -13.61 2.86 4.37
C THR A 262 -13.09 3.14 2.96
N ASP A 263 -13.54 4.24 2.35
CA ASP A 263 -13.07 4.62 1.01
C ASP A 263 -11.67 5.23 1.08
N VAL A 264 -10.65 4.38 1.28
CA VAL A 264 -9.24 4.76 1.41
C VAL A 264 -8.37 4.19 0.31
N GLY A 265 -7.35 4.94 -0.07
CA GLY A 265 -6.36 4.53 -1.06
C GLY A 265 -7.02 4.01 -2.33
N ILE A 266 -6.63 2.81 -2.71
CA ILE A 266 -7.08 2.14 -3.94
C ILE A 266 -8.44 1.43 -3.82
N ALA A 267 -9.13 1.48 -2.68
CA ALA A 267 -10.33 0.67 -2.42
C ALA A 267 -11.38 0.76 -3.54
N SER A 268 -11.78 1.97 -3.91
CA SER A 268 -12.78 2.20 -4.98
C SER A 268 -12.25 1.88 -6.39
N GLU A 269 -10.94 1.72 -6.56
CA GLU A 269 -10.30 1.46 -7.85
C GLU A 269 -10.21 -0.04 -8.16
N VAL A 270 -9.89 -0.86 -7.14
CA VAL A 270 -9.56 -2.28 -7.33
C VAL A 270 -10.68 -3.25 -6.96
N LEU A 271 -11.60 -2.84 -6.07
CA LEU A 271 -12.72 -3.69 -5.66
C LEU A 271 -13.74 -3.88 -6.78
N GLY A 272 -14.26 -5.09 -6.93
CA GLY A 272 -15.32 -5.41 -7.87
C GLY A 272 -16.68 -4.78 -7.49
N PRO A 273 -17.66 -4.77 -8.41
CA PRO A 273 -18.95 -4.09 -8.20
C PRO A 273 -19.71 -4.53 -6.96
N LYS A 274 -19.78 -5.84 -6.67
CA LYS A 274 -20.45 -6.35 -5.46
C LYS A 274 -19.67 -5.98 -4.20
N GLN A 275 -18.33 -6.10 -4.26
CA GLN A 275 -17.46 -5.77 -3.14
C GLN A 275 -17.50 -4.26 -2.82
N LYS A 276 -17.67 -3.38 -3.82
CA LYS A 276 -17.85 -1.94 -3.63
C LYS A 276 -19.07 -1.55 -2.77
N GLU A 277 -20.09 -2.38 -2.72
CA GLU A 277 -21.23 -2.19 -1.82
C GLU A 277 -20.85 -2.25 -0.33
N PHE A 278 -19.67 -2.77 -0.02
CA PHE A 278 -19.10 -2.88 1.32
C PHE A 278 -18.05 -1.79 1.63
N ILE A 279 -17.98 -0.76 0.79
CA ILE A 279 -17.26 0.47 1.10
C ILE A 279 -18.16 1.35 1.98
N LEU A 280 -17.65 1.70 3.18
CA LEU A 280 -18.41 2.42 4.22
C LEU A 280 -18.50 3.94 3.99
N GLY A 281 -17.89 4.44 2.90
CA GLY A 281 -17.63 5.87 2.71
C GLY A 281 -16.29 6.31 3.31
N SER A 282 -15.96 7.59 3.16
CA SER A 282 -14.73 8.17 3.70
C SER A 282 -14.87 8.46 5.19
N ARG A 283 -13.80 8.22 5.95
CA ARG A 283 -13.71 8.59 7.35
C ARG A 283 -13.10 9.99 7.48
N ASP A 284 -13.86 10.94 8.01
CA ASP A 284 -13.44 12.34 8.17
C ASP A 284 -12.75 12.57 9.52
N ASN A 285 -11.49 12.16 9.65
CA ASN A 285 -10.63 12.40 10.83
C ASN A 285 -11.32 12.14 12.19
N GLY A 286 -12.31 11.22 12.23
CA GLY A 286 -13.08 10.88 13.41
C GLY A 286 -14.38 11.66 13.57
N ASN A 287 -14.64 12.70 12.77
CA ASN A 287 -15.87 13.51 12.89
C ASN A 287 -17.14 12.72 12.55
N ASN A 288 -17.03 11.66 11.74
CA ASN A 288 -18.14 10.80 11.35
C ASN A 288 -17.99 9.34 11.83
N ASP A 289 -17.19 9.07 12.86
CA ASP A 289 -16.94 7.71 13.36
C ASP A 289 -18.23 6.99 13.79
N GLU A 290 -19.20 7.70 14.33
CA GLU A 290 -20.51 7.13 14.68
C GLU A 290 -21.26 6.58 13.47
N GLU A 291 -21.27 7.33 12.39
CA GLU A 291 -21.93 6.91 11.15
C GLU A 291 -21.19 5.70 10.53
N ILE A 292 -19.85 5.72 10.51
CA ILE A 292 -19.04 4.59 10.04
C ILE A 292 -19.30 3.34 10.90
N ARG A 293 -19.38 3.46 12.23
CA ARG A 293 -19.74 2.33 13.12
C ARG A 293 -21.12 1.77 12.79
N ARG A 294 -22.11 2.64 12.58
CA ARG A 294 -23.48 2.23 12.23
C ARG A 294 -23.49 1.42 10.92
N ILE A 295 -22.86 1.95 9.87
CA ILE A 295 -22.82 1.30 8.56
C ILE A 295 -22.03 -0.03 8.65
N LEU A 296 -20.88 -0.04 9.33
CA LEU A 296 -20.09 -1.25 9.54
C LEU A 296 -20.90 -2.35 10.21
N LYS A 297 -21.62 -2.00 11.28
CA LYS A 297 -22.51 -2.92 12.00
C LYS A 297 -23.58 -3.53 11.09
N GLU A 298 -24.22 -2.70 10.26
CA GLU A 298 -25.23 -3.15 9.28
C GLU A 298 -24.63 -4.09 8.23
N LYS A 299 -23.45 -3.78 7.68
CA LYS A 299 -22.78 -4.66 6.69
C LYS A 299 -22.37 -6.00 7.29
N ILE A 300 -21.88 -6.03 8.53
CA ILE A 300 -21.57 -7.28 9.22
C ILE A 300 -22.84 -8.09 9.46
N LYS A 301 -23.94 -7.48 9.93
CA LYS A 301 -25.23 -8.13 10.12
C LYS A 301 -25.79 -8.72 8.82
N LEU A 302 -25.65 -7.99 7.72
CA LEU A 302 -26.07 -8.45 6.39
C LEU A 302 -25.37 -9.77 6.02
N ILE A 303 -24.03 -9.81 6.12
CA ILE A 303 -23.25 -11.02 5.83
C ILE A 303 -23.56 -12.13 6.85
N TYR A 304 -23.69 -11.79 8.13
CA TYR A 304 -24.00 -12.78 9.17
C TYR A 304 -25.32 -13.51 8.89
N ASN A 305 -26.35 -12.79 8.48
CA ASN A 305 -27.68 -13.34 8.19
C ASN A 305 -27.79 -14.01 6.82
N ASN A 306 -26.88 -13.70 5.89
CA ASN A 306 -26.84 -14.30 4.55
C ASN A 306 -25.39 -14.68 4.18
N ARG A 307 -25.01 -15.91 4.45
CA ARG A 307 -23.66 -16.43 4.20
C ARG A 307 -23.32 -16.62 2.72
N ASP A 308 -24.31 -16.66 1.83
CA ASP A 308 -24.07 -16.74 0.39
C ASP A 308 -23.31 -15.51 -0.13
N ILE A 309 -23.46 -14.36 0.54
CA ILE A 309 -22.69 -13.14 0.24
C ILE A 309 -21.19 -13.40 0.34
N LEU A 310 -20.70 -14.13 1.35
CA LEU A 310 -19.27 -14.45 1.46
C LEU A 310 -18.75 -15.20 0.24
N ARG A 311 -19.55 -16.15 -0.29
CA ARG A 311 -19.18 -16.91 -1.48
C ARG A 311 -19.14 -16.02 -2.72
N GLU A 312 -20.13 -15.16 -2.88
CA GLU A 312 -20.19 -14.23 -4.02
C GLU A 312 -19.02 -13.25 -4.01
N LEU A 313 -18.75 -12.64 -2.86
CA LEU A 313 -17.63 -11.72 -2.69
C LEU A 313 -16.28 -12.42 -2.86
N SER A 314 -16.14 -13.63 -2.34
CA SER A 314 -14.93 -14.44 -2.50
C SER A 314 -14.60 -14.69 -3.97
N LEU A 315 -15.59 -15.11 -4.76
CA LEU A 315 -15.40 -15.38 -6.19
C LEU A 315 -15.07 -14.12 -6.97
N GLU A 316 -15.75 -13.01 -6.69
CA GLU A 316 -15.47 -11.72 -7.30
C GLU A 316 -14.05 -11.22 -6.95
N ASN A 317 -13.66 -11.33 -5.67
CA ASN A 317 -12.34 -10.89 -5.21
C ASN A 317 -11.21 -11.68 -5.89
N TYR A 318 -11.32 -12.99 -6.04
CA TYR A 318 -10.35 -13.78 -6.80
C TYR A 318 -10.22 -13.31 -8.25
N GLU A 319 -11.32 -12.89 -8.88
CA GLU A 319 -11.28 -12.44 -10.26
C GLU A 319 -10.63 -11.07 -10.38
N TYR A 320 -11.04 -10.12 -9.53
CA TYR A 320 -10.54 -8.74 -9.59
C TYR A 320 -9.11 -8.60 -9.07
N ALA A 321 -8.68 -9.44 -8.12
CA ALA A 321 -7.32 -9.42 -7.60
C ALA A 321 -6.25 -9.60 -8.68
N LYS A 322 -6.55 -10.36 -9.74
CA LYS A 322 -5.61 -10.61 -10.85
C LYS A 322 -5.11 -9.34 -11.52
N ASN A 323 -5.91 -8.27 -11.49
CA ASN A 323 -5.51 -6.99 -12.07
C ASN A 323 -4.36 -6.31 -11.28
N ASN A 324 -4.13 -6.74 -10.03
CA ASN A 324 -3.10 -6.19 -9.15
C ASN A 324 -1.96 -7.19 -8.87
N ASP A 325 -1.92 -8.34 -9.57
CA ASP A 325 -0.80 -9.25 -9.42
C ASP A 325 0.46 -8.73 -10.13
N ILE A 326 1.62 -9.20 -9.67
CA ILE A 326 2.91 -8.77 -10.23
C ILE A 326 3.06 -9.15 -11.70
N ASP A 327 2.39 -10.22 -12.18
CA ASP A 327 2.48 -10.69 -13.57
C ASP A 327 1.78 -9.74 -14.56
N HIS A 328 0.92 -8.85 -14.05
CA HIS A 328 0.26 -7.81 -14.82
C HIS A 328 0.87 -6.44 -14.56
N LEU A 329 1.01 -6.05 -13.29
CA LEU A 329 1.41 -4.69 -12.94
C LEU A 329 2.88 -4.34 -13.24
N TYR A 330 3.78 -5.33 -13.34
CA TYR A 330 5.17 -5.02 -13.72
C TYR A 330 5.27 -4.31 -15.08
N LEU A 331 4.28 -4.48 -15.97
CA LEU A 331 4.26 -3.80 -17.28
C LEU A 331 4.02 -2.28 -17.15
N GLU A 332 3.25 -1.84 -16.13
CA GLU A 332 3.08 -0.41 -15.85
C GLU A 332 4.39 0.21 -15.32
N TYR A 333 5.09 -0.51 -14.44
CA TYR A 333 6.43 -0.11 -14.00
C TYR A 333 7.42 -0.05 -15.17
N LYS A 334 7.38 -1.07 -16.04
CA LYS A 334 8.23 -1.09 -17.23
C LYS A 334 7.95 0.13 -18.12
N LYS A 335 6.69 0.43 -18.41
CA LYS A 335 6.29 1.60 -19.19
C LYS A 335 6.77 2.90 -18.55
N TYR A 336 6.62 3.04 -17.23
CA TYR A 336 7.11 4.22 -16.50
C TYR A 336 8.64 4.38 -16.64
N PHE A 337 9.41 3.28 -16.55
CA PHE A 337 10.87 3.33 -16.71
C PHE A 337 11.28 3.56 -18.14
N ASP A 338 10.59 2.98 -19.13
CA ASP A 338 10.82 3.31 -20.55
C ASP A 338 10.62 4.81 -20.80
N ASP A 339 9.48 5.37 -20.40
CA ASP A 339 9.16 6.79 -20.52
C ASP A 339 10.14 7.70 -19.77
N PHE A 340 10.72 7.19 -18.67
CA PHE A 340 11.76 7.91 -17.93
C PHE A 340 13.06 8.02 -18.74
N PHE A 341 13.44 6.99 -19.48
CA PHE A 341 14.65 7.00 -20.31
C PHE A 341 14.47 7.74 -21.63
N ASP A 342 13.26 7.78 -22.16
CA ASP A 342 12.96 8.40 -23.46
C ASP A 342 12.81 9.94 -23.39
N LYS A 343 12.59 10.50 -22.22
CA LYS A 343 12.51 11.96 -21.95
C LYS A 343 13.87 12.51 -21.55
#